data_ba39b71bd7b7e9fac781a42b673e0e99
#
_entry.id   ba39b71bd7b7e9fac781a42b673e0e99
#
_cell.length_a   1.000
_cell.length_b   1.000
_cell.length_c   1.000
_cell.angle_alpha   90.00
_cell.angle_beta   90.00
_cell.angle_gamma   90.00
#
_symmetry.space_group_name_H-M   'P 1'
#
loop_
_entity.id
_entity.type
_entity.pdbx_description
1 polymer ?
#
loop_
_entity_poly.entity_id
_entity_poly.type
_entity_poly.pdbx_seq_one_letter_code
_entity_poly.pdbx_strand_id
1 'polypeptide(L)'
;MHRRTPLRPAAARPVPLLAILAATASLLTACGAEDAGSAKAGAPAAAFSRTSVDDPGKDGVRVTSLTLPRPSPSPSPSRSRSVSAESLDLGGDSGISAAYEITNHGTETLTYTVTITFTSGDGGAMANETTTVPGVRPGKTVRGRVGAGTLPPTTPRITGAKVTEVAEVPAAEAQGADGTCPSSGVRVSTDKGDAAMGLRVVGLHLVNCGKREYEVEGYPVLELLDETREPIDGVRVLRGSREITSAIEGDGPPRRVTLKPGETARADLVWRNTTDLGTPVTAPYARVRAKSGAAPVTLPEHIDLGTTGKLGVTPWVKTDR
;
A
#
# COMPACT_ATOMS: atom_id res chain seq x y z
N MET A 1 14.84 -27.71 -63.05
CA MET A 1 13.45 -28.19 -63.40
C MET A 1 12.45 -27.36 -62.59
N HIS A 2 11.77 -26.48 -63.30
CA HIS A 2 10.77 -25.57 -62.78
C HIS A 2 9.44 -26.29 -62.49
N ARG A 3 8.74 -25.96 -61.40
CA ARG A 3 7.29 -25.98 -61.37
C ARG A 3 6.77 -24.82 -60.52
N ARG A 4 6.18 -23.85 -61.20
CA ARG A 4 5.30 -22.80 -60.71
C ARG A 4 3.90 -23.39 -60.53
N THR A 5 3.20 -23.02 -59.45
CA THR A 5 1.76 -23.25 -59.27
C THR A 5 1.07 -21.92 -59.03
N PRO A 6 -0.13 -21.70 -59.58
CA PRO A 6 -0.67 -20.38 -59.80
C PRO A 6 -1.60 -19.88 -58.70
N LEU A 7 -1.69 -18.52 -58.63
CA LEU A 7 -2.66 -17.74 -57.85
C LEU A 7 -4.12 -18.03 -58.28
N ARG A 8 -5.02 -18.07 -57.33
CA ARG A 8 -6.47 -17.97 -57.54
C ARG A 8 -6.99 -16.65 -56.97
N PRO A 9 -7.94 -16.00 -57.68
CA PRO A 9 -8.42 -14.66 -57.34
C PRO A 9 -9.56 -14.66 -56.32
N ALA A 10 -9.69 -13.51 -55.66
CA ALA A 10 -10.69 -13.15 -54.67
C ALA A 10 -12.09 -13.05 -55.28
N ALA A 11 -13.08 -13.56 -54.56
CA ALA A 11 -14.51 -13.32 -54.85
C ALA A 11 -15.06 -12.25 -53.91
N ALA A 12 -15.48 -11.15 -54.50
CA ALA A 12 -16.24 -10.09 -53.86
C ALA A 12 -17.69 -10.54 -53.62
N ARG A 13 -18.24 -10.19 -52.45
CA ARG A 13 -19.65 -10.30 -52.17
C ARG A 13 -20.24 -8.95 -51.75
N PRO A 14 -21.47 -8.64 -52.15
CA PRO A 14 -22.01 -7.28 -52.10
C PRO A 14 -22.66 -6.93 -50.77
N VAL A 15 -22.67 -5.63 -50.50
CA VAL A 15 -23.36 -4.92 -49.42
C VAL A 15 -24.85 -4.75 -49.81
N PRO A 16 -25.82 -4.93 -48.93
CA PRO A 16 -27.13 -4.29 -49.04
C PRO A 16 -27.20 -3.02 -48.19
N LEU A 17 -27.46 -1.93 -48.85
CA LEU A 17 -28.06 -0.70 -48.31
C LEU A 17 -29.55 -0.99 -47.97
N LEU A 18 -30.00 -0.53 -46.81
CA LEU A 18 -31.41 -0.12 -46.53
C LEU A 18 -31.43 0.53 -45.16
N ALA A 19 -31.76 1.70 -45.15
CA ALA A 19 -32.91 2.55 -45.05
C ALA A 19 -33.00 3.29 -43.74
N ILE A 20 -32.95 4.58 -43.89
CA ILE A 20 -33.20 5.67 -42.97
C ILE A 20 -34.64 5.60 -42.46
N LEU A 21 -34.85 5.73 -41.14
CA LEU A 21 -36.14 6.20 -40.59
C LEU A 21 -35.87 7.24 -39.52
N ALA A 22 -36.20 8.46 -39.86
CA ALA A 22 -36.31 9.60 -38.98
C ALA A 22 -37.57 9.45 -38.11
N ALA A 23 -37.45 9.69 -36.82
CA ALA A 23 -38.58 9.93 -35.93
C ALA A 23 -38.33 11.16 -35.11
N THR A 24 -39.18 12.10 -35.29
CA THR A 24 -39.25 13.50 -34.86
C THR A 24 -39.47 13.67 -33.36
N ALA A 25 -38.98 14.80 -32.90
CA ALA A 25 -39.14 15.42 -31.61
C ALA A 25 -40.58 15.52 -31.10
N SER A 26 -40.75 15.39 -29.79
CA SER A 26 -41.88 15.98 -29.07
C SER A 26 -41.36 16.60 -27.76
N LEU A 27 -41.23 17.92 -27.79
CA LEU A 27 -41.16 18.81 -26.64
C LEU A 27 -42.55 18.85 -26.00
N LEU A 28 -42.65 18.39 -24.75
CA LEU A 28 -43.79 18.69 -23.88
C LEU A 28 -43.30 19.52 -22.71
N THR A 29 -43.49 20.81 -22.84
CA THR A 29 -43.57 21.76 -21.73
C THR A 29 -44.86 21.51 -20.95
N ALA A 30 -44.74 21.12 -19.70
CA ALA A 30 -45.85 21.17 -18.74
C ALA A 30 -45.45 22.09 -17.58
N CYS A 31 -45.90 23.33 -17.64
CA CYS A 31 -46.19 24.14 -16.46
C CYS A 31 -47.49 23.64 -15.87
N GLY A 32 -47.56 23.54 -14.55
CA GLY A 32 -48.87 23.47 -13.91
C GLY A 32 -48.86 22.82 -12.53
N ALA A 33 -49.19 23.65 -11.58
CA ALA A 33 -49.95 23.39 -10.36
C ALA A 33 -49.12 23.04 -9.10
N GLU A 34 -49.08 24.04 -8.24
CA GLU A 34 -48.88 23.93 -6.79
C GLU A 34 -49.98 23.03 -6.21
N ASP A 35 -49.55 21.96 -5.55
CA ASP A 35 -50.43 21.28 -4.58
C ASP A 35 -49.73 21.27 -3.22
N ALA A 36 -50.30 22.06 -2.34
CA ALA A 36 -49.96 22.08 -0.93
C ALA A 36 -50.46 20.81 -0.26
N GLY A 37 -49.57 19.98 0.24
CA GLY A 37 -50.00 18.92 1.15
C GLY A 37 -49.12 17.70 1.16
N SER A 38 -48.15 17.69 2.01
CA SER A 38 -47.61 16.63 2.83
C SER A 38 -46.12 16.88 3.09
N ALA A 39 -45.83 17.34 4.29
CA ALA A 39 -44.47 17.38 4.83
C ALA A 39 -43.92 15.95 4.84
N LYS A 40 -43.24 15.60 3.75
CA LYS A 40 -42.40 14.41 3.71
C LYS A 40 -41.27 14.68 4.69
N ALA A 41 -41.21 13.89 5.77
CA ALA A 41 -40.14 13.93 6.75
C ALA A 41 -38.81 14.03 6.02
N GLY A 42 -38.08 15.14 6.29
CA GLY A 42 -36.80 15.44 5.66
C GLY A 42 -35.87 14.25 5.83
N ALA A 43 -35.27 13.78 4.73
CA ALA A 43 -34.17 12.85 4.81
C ALA A 43 -33.17 13.39 5.84
N PRO A 44 -32.66 12.57 6.77
CA PRO A 44 -31.70 13.03 7.77
C PRO A 44 -30.56 13.72 7.05
N ALA A 45 -30.29 14.99 7.41
CA ALA A 45 -29.18 15.74 6.84
C ALA A 45 -27.93 14.88 7.00
N ALA A 46 -27.21 14.64 5.87
CA ALA A 46 -26.05 13.76 5.88
C ALA A 46 -25.12 14.16 7.06
N ALA A 47 -24.80 13.19 7.91
CA ALA A 47 -23.99 13.42 9.12
C ALA A 47 -22.54 13.88 8.81
N PHE A 48 -22.18 13.95 7.53
CA PHE A 48 -20.82 14.25 7.04
C PHE A 48 -20.83 15.41 6.04
N SER A 49 -19.75 16.21 6.06
CA SER A 49 -19.42 17.19 5.02
C SER A 49 -18.25 16.67 4.18
N ARG A 50 -18.33 16.87 2.86
CA ARG A 50 -17.26 16.54 1.93
C ARG A 50 -16.68 17.86 1.38
N THR A 51 -15.35 17.98 1.45
CA THR A 51 -14.60 19.12 0.92
C THR A 51 -13.63 18.62 -0.13
N SER A 52 -13.55 19.30 -1.28
CA SER A 52 -12.49 19.05 -2.27
C SER A 52 -11.15 19.43 -1.65
N VAL A 53 -10.11 18.64 -1.94
CA VAL A 53 -8.74 18.89 -1.50
C VAL A 53 -7.90 19.18 -2.74
N ASP A 54 -7.12 20.25 -2.71
CA ASP A 54 -6.13 20.59 -3.71
C ASP A 54 -4.79 19.99 -3.24
N ASP A 55 -4.58 18.71 -3.56
CA ASP A 55 -3.34 18.00 -3.31
C ASP A 55 -2.57 17.89 -4.64
N PRO A 56 -1.33 18.42 -4.74
CA PRO A 56 -0.53 18.28 -5.96
C PRO A 56 -0.25 16.83 -6.30
N GLY A 57 -0.33 15.94 -5.30
CA GLY A 57 -0.07 14.53 -5.45
C GLY A 57 1.41 14.20 -5.55
N LYS A 58 1.69 12.90 -5.62
CA LYS A 58 3.02 12.31 -5.78
C LYS A 58 2.90 11.01 -6.59
N ASP A 59 3.78 10.79 -7.55
CA ASP A 59 3.90 9.52 -8.31
C ASP A 59 2.55 8.99 -8.83
N GLY A 60 1.76 9.87 -9.46
CA GLY A 60 0.45 9.52 -10.02
C GLY A 60 -0.67 9.33 -8.98
N VAL A 61 -0.40 9.58 -7.70
CA VAL A 61 -1.36 9.46 -6.59
C VAL A 61 -1.71 10.85 -6.06
N ARG A 62 -3.01 11.11 -5.83
CA ARG A 62 -3.47 12.36 -5.20
C ARG A 62 -4.71 12.16 -4.34
N VAL A 63 -4.85 12.97 -3.30
CA VAL A 63 -6.09 13.08 -2.53
C VAL A 63 -7.06 13.98 -3.29
N THR A 64 -8.30 13.55 -3.44
CA THR A 64 -9.33 14.28 -4.19
C THR A 64 -10.37 14.95 -3.30
N SER A 65 -10.66 14.39 -2.13
CA SER A 65 -11.59 14.99 -1.18
C SER A 65 -11.38 14.47 0.24
N LEU A 66 -11.73 15.30 1.21
CA LEU A 66 -11.79 14.99 2.63
C LEU A 66 -13.25 14.93 3.08
N THR A 67 -13.61 13.91 3.82
CA THR A 67 -14.91 13.74 4.47
C THR A 67 -14.74 13.96 5.97
N LEU A 68 -15.50 14.89 6.53
CA LEU A 68 -15.46 15.22 7.95
C LEU A 68 -16.84 14.99 8.57
N PRO A 69 -16.92 14.48 9.82
CA PRO A 69 -18.19 14.47 10.55
C PRO A 69 -18.66 15.90 10.78
N ARG A 70 -19.95 16.15 10.60
CA ARG A 70 -20.55 17.44 10.98
C ARG A 70 -20.60 17.53 12.51
N PRO A 71 -20.30 18.69 13.09
CA PRO A 71 -20.56 18.89 14.50
C PRO A 71 -22.06 18.62 14.75
N SER A 72 -22.37 17.66 15.60
CA SER A 72 -23.72 17.53 16.12
C SER A 72 -24.11 18.85 16.79
N PRO A 73 -25.32 19.39 16.57
CA PRO A 73 -25.78 20.49 17.37
C PRO A 73 -25.71 20.07 18.84
N SER A 74 -24.96 20.83 19.64
CA SER A 74 -24.75 20.56 21.05
C SER A 74 -26.13 20.29 21.69
N PRO A 75 -26.36 19.18 22.39
CA PRO A 75 -27.58 19.05 23.16
C PRO A 75 -27.59 20.20 24.18
N SER A 76 -28.68 20.96 24.23
CA SER A 76 -28.93 21.98 25.26
C SER A 76 -28.58 21.41 26.63
N PRO A 77 -27.99 22.22 27.54
CA PRO A 77 -27.55 21.73 28.84
C PRO A 77 -28.77 21.31 29.67
N SER A 78 -29.13 20.03 29.58
CA SER A 78 -30.05 19.41 30.53
C SER A 78 -29.24 18.85 31.68
N ARG A 79 -29.33 19.60 32.82
CA ARG A 79 -29.07 19.21 34.20
C ARG A 79 -28.24 17.93 34.44
N SER A 80 -27.12 18.15 35.09
CA SER A 80 -26.36 17.26 35.96
C SER A 80 -26.73 15.77 35.89
N ARG A 81 -25.91 15.01 35.16
CA ARG A 81 -25.67 13.61 35.48
C ARG A 81 -24.26 13.49 36.03
N SER A 82 -24.16 12.92 37.21
CA SER A 82 -22.91 12.48 37.83
C SER A 82 -22.09 11.69 36.82
N VAL A 83 -20.89 12.17 36.52
CA VAL A 83 -19.93 11.50 35.64
C VAL A 83 -19.33 10.38 36.46
N SER A 84 -19.79 9.16 36.23
CA SER A 84 -19.09 7.96 36.68
C SER A 84 -17.83 7.82 35.84
N ALA A 85 -16.68 7.63 36.49
CA ALA A 85 -15.36 7.54 35.86
C ALA A 85 -15.14 6.27 34.99
N GLU A 86 -16.20 5.55 34.63
CA GLU A 86 -16.13 4.26 33.92
C GLU A 86 -16.49 4.32 32.44
N SER A 87 -16.65 5.50 31.88
CA SER A 87 -16.82 5.67 30.42
C SER A 87 -15.66 6.45 29.83
N LEU A 88 -14.47 5.90 29.94
CA LEU A 88 -13.43 6.20 28.95
C LEU A 88 -13.88 5.49 27.67
N ASP A 89 -14.68 6.21 26.88
CA ASP A 89 -14.96 5.85 25.50
C ASP A 89 -13.62 5.90 24.76
N LEU A 90 -12.94 4.77 24.68
CA LEU A 90 -11.71 4.59 23.93
C LEU A 90 -12.09 4.64 22.45
N GLY A 91 -12.36 5.86 21.98
CA GLY A 91 -12.39 6.31 20.61
C GLY A 91 -12.88 5.29 19.59
N GLY A 92 -14.16 5.37 19.23
CA GLY A 92 -14.65 4.80 17.99
C GLY A 92 -13.94 5.44 16.77
N ASP A 93 -14.09 4.85 15.58
CA ASP A 93 -13.60 5.43 14.33
C ASP A 93 -13.98 6.92 14.26
N SER A 94 -13.01 7.77 13.95
CA SER A 94 -13.19 9.23 13.88
C SER A 94 -14.24 9.68 12.85
N GLY A 95 -14.63 8.79 11.92
CA GLY A 95 -15.50 9.09 10.79
C GLY A 95 -14.86 10.03 9.76
N ILE A 96 -13.59 10.40 9.95
CA ILE A 96 -12.81 11.21 9.02
C ILE A 96 -12.20 10.29 7.96
N SER A 97 -12.33 10.66 6.68
CA SER A 97 -11.72 9.89 5.59
C SER A 97 -11.31 10.75 4.42
N ALA A 98 -10.24 10.36 3.75
CA ALA A 98 -9.76 10.94 2.51
C ALA A 98 -10.08 10.03 1.33
N ALA A 99 -10.64 10.59 0.25
CA ALA A 99 -10.72 9.89 -1.02
C ALA A 99 -9.49 10.20 -1.85
N TYR A 100 -8.97 9.20 -2.53
CA TYR A 100 -7.77 9.33 -3.37
C TYR A 100 -7.98 8.68 -4.73
N GLU A 101 -7.15 9.04 -5.68
CA GLU A 101 -7.02 8.33 -6.94
C GLU A 101 -5.55 8.05 -7.25
N ILE A 102 -5.32 6.93 -7.92
CA ILE A 102 -4.01 6.44 -8.35
C ILE A 102 -4.09 6.22 -9.86
N THR A 103 -3.19 6.85 -10.62
CA THR A 103 -3.04 6.62 -12.06
C THR A 103 -1.68 6.01 -12.33
N ASN A 104 -1.66 4.82 -12.87
CA ASN A 104 -0.42 4.18 -13.30
C ASN A 104 0.02 4.75 -14.65
N HIS A 105 1.05 5.59 -14.65
CA HIS A 105 1.65 6.16 -15.85
C HIS A 105 2.76 5.28 -16.45
N GLY A 106 3.13 4.18 -15.78
CA GLY A 106 4.16 3.24 -16.22
C GLY A 106 3.68 2.28 -17.31
N THR A 107 4.55 1.34 -17.68
CA THR A 107 4.32 0.35 -18.73
C THR A 107 4.00 -1.05 -18.20
N GLU A 108 4.13 -1.28 -16.91
CA GLU A 108 3.85 -2.54 -16.24
C GLU A 108 2.72 -2.42 -15.21
N THR A 109 2.14 -3.56 -14.81
CA THR A 109 1.13 -3.58 -13.74
C THR A 109 1.81 -3.41 -12.40
N LEU A 110 1.41 -2.40 -11.62
CA LEU A 110 2.02 -2.03 -10.34
C LEU A 110 1.06 -2.25 -9.17
N THR A 111 1.63 -2.55 -8.02
CA THR A 111 0.99 -2.45 -6.71
C THR A 111 1.51 -1.20 -6.03
N TYR A 112 0.60 -0.35 -5.56
CA TYR A 112 0.91 0.90 -4.89
C TYR A 112 0.72 0.74 -3.39
N THR A 113 1.70 1.18 -2.61
CA THR A 113 1.55 1.40 -1.17
C THR A 113 1.63 2.90 -0.93
N VAL A 114 0.54 3.47 -0.42
CA VAL A 114 0.37 4.93 -0.31
C VAL A 114 0.18 5.32 1.14
N THR A 115 0.98 6.26 1.64
CA THR A 115 0.80 6.89 2.94
C THR A 115 0.12 8.24 2.75
N ILE A 116 -1.04 8.40 3.38
CA ILE A 116 -1.81 9.65 3.41
C ILE A 116 -1.73 10.24 4.81
N THR A 117 -1.23 11.48 4.88
CA THR A 117 -1.16 12.24 6.11
C THR A 117 -2.37 13.15 6.23
N PHE A 118 -3.13 12.99 7.31
CA PHE A 118 -4.20 13.91 7.70
C PHE A 118 -3.59 15.07 8.48
N THR A 119 -3.98 16.31 8.15
CA THR A 119 -3.34 17.51 8.68
C THR A 119 -4.32 18.44 9.36
N SER A 120 -3.85 19.19 10.36
CA SER A 120 -4.53 20.33 10.97
C SER A 120 -4.46 21.57 10.09
N GLY A 121 -5.15 22.65 10.49
CA GLY A 121 -5.18 23.89 9.74
C GLY A 121 -3.87 24.65 9.66
N ASP A 122 -2.95 24.40 10.56
CA ASP A 122 -1.56 24.89 10.59
C ASP A 122 -0.57 23.97 9.86
N GLY A 123 -1.06 22.90 9.25
CA GLY A 123 -0.27 21.94 8.48
C GLY A 123 0.39 20.83 9.30
N GLY A 124 0.17 20.78 10.61
CA GLY A 124 0.67 19.71 11.47
C GLY A 124 0.09 18.34 11.10
N ALA A 125 0.89 17.30 11.16
CA ALA A 125 0.45 15.92 10.92
C ALA A 125 -0.32 15.39 12.14
N MET A 126 -1.56 14.92 11.91
CA MET A 126 -2.44 14.41 12.95
C MET A 126 -2.58 12.89 12.93
N ALA A 127 -2.59 12.30 11.73
CA ALA A 127 -2.59 10.85 11.51
C ALA A 127 -1.90 10.52 10.19
N ASN A 128 -1.24 9.38 10.15
CA ASN A 128 -0.68 8.79 8.94
C ASN A 128 -1.33 7.43 8.73
N GLU A 129 -1.94 7.25 7.57
CA GLU A 129 -2.62 6.01 7.21
C GLU A 129 -2.03 5.46 5.91
N THR A 130 -1.68 4.19 5.94
CA THR A 130 -1.11 3.50 4.80
C THR A 130 -2.13 2.55 4.20
N THR A 131 -2.23 2.56 2.87
CA THR A 131 -3.12 1.67 2.11
C THR A 131 -2.39 1.05 0.94
N THR A 132 -2.69 -0.22 0.64
CA THR A 132 -2.12 -0.92 -0.51
C THR A 132 -3.19 -1.16 -1.57
N VAL A 133 -2.90 -0.77 -2.81
CA VAL A 133 -3.77 -0.96 -3.97
C VAL A 133 -3.08 -1.88 -4.97
N PRO A 134 -3.49 -3.15 -5.04
CA PRO A 134 -2.82 -4.13 -5.88
C PRO A 134 -3.25 -4.02 -7.35
N GLY A 135 -2.33 -4.33 -8.25
CA GLY A 135 -2.61 -4.67 -9.64
C GLY A 135 -3.16 -3.54 -10.51
N VAL A 136 -2.71 -2.31 -10.31
CA VAL A 136 -3.08 -1.18 -11.17
C VAL A 136 -2.38 -1.31 -12.53
N ARG A 137 -3.17 -1.54 -13.59
CA ARG A 137 -2.63 -1.75 -14.95
C ARG A 137 -2.14 -0.43 -15.57
N PRO A 138 -1.21 -0.48 -16.54
CA PRO A 138 -0.77 0.68 -17.31
C PRO A 138 -1.92 1.54 -17.82
N GLY A 139 -1.82 2.87 -17.65
CA GLY A 139 -2.81 3.86 -18.08
C GLY A 139 -4.15 3.79 -17.34
N LYS A 140 -4.30 3.00 -16.26
CA LYS A 140 -5.56 2.92 -15.50
C LYS A 140 -5.50 3.79 -14.26
N THR A 141 -6.67 4.37 -13.95
CA THR A 141 -6.93 5.09 -12.72
C THR A 141 -7.83 4.26 -11.82
N VAL A 142 -7.40 4.08 -10.57
CA VAL A 142 -8.16 3.44 -9.50
C VAL A 142 -8.47 4.49 -8.44
N ARG A 143 -9.68 4.41 -7.86
CA ARG A 143 -10.12 5.30 -6.78
C ARG A 143 -10.35 4.51 -5.51
N GLY A 144 -9.98 5.12 -4.39
CA GLY A 144 -10.14 4.51 -3.08
C GLY A 144 -10.45 5.54 -2.01
N ARG A 145 -10.57 5.04 -0.78
CA ARG A 145 -10.78 5.84 0.42
C ARG A 145 -10.01 5.23 1.56
N VAL A 146 -9.44 6.10 2.40
CA VAL A 146 -8.76 5.71 3.64
C VAL A 146 -9.34 6.52 4.79
N GLY A 147 -9.59 5.88 5.95
CA GLY A 147 -10.04 6.54 7.18
C GLY A 147 -8.85 7.04 7.99
N ALA A 148 -9.03 8.09 8.78
CA ALA A 148 -8.02 8.55 9.73
C ALA A 148 -7.94 7.68 11.02
N GLY A 149 -8.72 6.59 11.06
CA GLY A 149 -8.75 5.68 12.20
C GLY A 149 -9.28 6.31 13.48
N THR A 150 -8.85 5.74 14.59
CA THR A 150 -9.17 6.26 15.94
C THR A 150 -8.18 7.37 16.31
N LEU A 151 -8.71 8.53 16.68
CA LEU A 151 -7.91 9.69 17.06
C LEU A 151 -8.03 9.94 18.57
N PRO A 152 -6.94 10.32 19.26
CA PRO A 152 -7.00 10.81 20.62
C PRO A 152 -7.97 11.99 20.78
N PRO A 153 -8.70 12.10 21.88
CA PRO A 153 -9.67 13.20 22.11
C PRO A 153 -9.03 14.60 22.05
N THR A 154 -7.74 14.70 22.31
CA THR A 154 -6.97 15.96 22.27
C THR A 154 -6.40 16.28 20.89
N THR A 155 -6.67 15.47 19.87
CA THR A 155 -6.16 15.70 18.52
C THR A 155 -6.73 17.00 17.95
N PRO A 156 -5.89 17.96 17.49
CA PRO A 156 -6.34 19.14 16.80
C PRO A 156 -7.23 18.79 15.60
N ARG A 157 -8.15 19.72 15.28
CA ARG A 157 -9.10 19.48 14.20
C ARG A 157 -8.39 19.23 12.87
N ILE A 158 -8.67 18.09 12.25
CA ILE A 158 -8.24 17.78 10.91
C ILE A 158 -9.00 18.65 9.91
N THR A 159 -8.27 19.29 9.00
CA THR A 159 -8.80 20.17 7.95
C THR A 159 -8.28 19.84 6.57
N GLY A 160 -7.22 19.01 6.49
CA GLY A 160 -6.57 18.63 5.23
C GLY A 160 -6.15 17.16 5.22
N ALA A 161 -5.82 16.70 4.04
CA ALA A 161 -5.14 15.42 3.82
C ALA A 161 -4.26 15.55 2.57
N LYS A 162 -3.09 14.91 2.57
CA LYS A 162 -2.16 14.91 1.44
C LYS A 162 -1.44 13.58 1.32
N VAL A 163 -1.02 13.25 0.11
CA VAL A 163 -0.10 12.13 -0.13
C VAL A 163 1.29 12.52 0.35
N THR A 164 1.89 11.72 1.22
CA THR A 164 3.25 11.97 1.74
C THR A 164 4.26 10.96 1.21
N GLU A 165 3.82 9.72 1.00
CA GLU A 165 4.69 8.67 0.52
C GLU A 165 3.95 7.77 -0.47
N VAL A 166 4.64 7.36 -1.52
CA VAL A 166 4.18 6.40 -2.52
C VAL A 166 5.31 5.41 -2.78
N ALA A 167 5.00 4.13 -2.64
CA ALA A 167 5.88 3.06 -3.08
C ALA A 167 5.20 2.28 -4.20
N GLU A 168 5.95 2.04 -5.28
CA GLU A 168 5.50 1.33 -6.48
C GLU A 168 6.29 0.04 -6.64
N VAL A 169 5.59 -1.09 -6.68
CA VAL A 169 6.21 -2.41 -6.84
C VAL A 169 5.56 -3.14 -8.00
N PRO A 170 6.32 -3.82 -8.88
CA PRO A 170 5.73 -4.71 -9.87
C PRO A 170 4.76 -5.69 -9.23
N ALA A 171 3.55 -5.81 -9.77
CA ALA A 171 2.52 -6.66 -9.17
C ALA A 171 2.93 -8.13 -9.04
N ALA A 172 3.86 -8.58 -9.88
CA ALA A 172 4.43 -9.93 -9.82
C ALA A 172 5.42 -10.12 -8.66
N GLU A 173 6.00 -9.03 -8.14
CA GLU A 173 6.95 -9.01 -7.02
C GLU A 173 6.34 -8.40 -5.75
N ALA A 174 5.09 -7.96 -5.79
CA ALA A 174 4.44 -7.38 -4.62
C ALA A 174 4.24 -8.43 -3.52
N GLN A 175 4.29 -7.98 -2.28
CA GLN A 175 3.84 -8.81 -1.15
C GLN A 175 2.40 -9.26 -1.42
N GLY A 176 2.11 -10.52 -1.18
CA GLY A 176 0.73 -11.00 -1.23
C GLY A 176 -0.13 -10.20 -0.25
N ALA A 177 -1.33 -9.79 -0.69
CA ALA A 177 -2.30 -9.18 0.21
C ALA A 177 -2.54 -10.11 1.42
N ASP A 178 -2.85 -9.51 2.58
CA ASP A 178 -3.10 -10.27 3.80
C ASP A 178 -4.12 -11.40 3.55
N GLY A 179 -3.72 -12.61 3.93
CA GLY A 179 -4.53 -13.82 3.73
C GLY A 179 -4.41 -14.47 2.34
N THR A 180 -3.85 -13.82 1.33
CA THR A 180 -3.68 -14.39 0.00
C THR A 180 -2.32 -15.09 -0.14
N CYS A 181 -2.33 -16.36 -0.49
CA CYS A 181 -1.10 -17.10 -0.76
C CYS A 181 -0.67 -16.92 -2.21
N PRO A 182 0.56 -16.42 -2.47
CA PRO A 182 1.09 -16.34 -3.83
C PRO A 182 1.20 -17.71 -4.50
N SER A 183 1.28 -17.73 -5.83
CA SER A 183 1.45 -18.97 -6.60
C SER A 183 2.74 -19.74 -6.26
N SER A 184 3.73 -19.06 -5.70
CA SER A 184 4.96 -19.67 -5.17
C SER A 184 4.71 -20.58 -3.96
N GLY A 185 3.56 -20.46 -3.30
CA GLY A 185 3.22 -21.18 -2.06
C GLY A 185 3.89 -20.60 -0.81
N VAL A 186 4.67 -19.54 -0.94
CA VAL A 186 5.31 -18.87 0.20
C VAL A 186 5.09 -17.37 0.14
N ARG A 187 4.91 -16.76 1.30
CA ARG A 187 4.80 -15.31 1.46
C ARG A 187 5.99 -14.81 2.27
N VAL A 188 6.61 -13.74 1.77
CA VAL A 188 7.66 -12.99 2.48
C VAL A 188 7.09 -11.63 2.86
N SER A 189 7.29 -11.22 4.08
CA SER A 189 6.87 -9.92 4.60
C SER A 189 7.86 -9.41 5.63
N THR A 190 7.77 -8.12 5.97
CA THR A 190 8.53 -7.50 7.06
C THR A 190 7.64 -7.23 8.27
N ASP A 191 8.25 -7.04 9.43
CA ASP A 191 7.62 -6.42 10.59
C ASP A 191 7.94 -4.91 10.64
N LYS A 192 7.48 -4.22 11.68
CA LYS A 192 7.76 -2.77 11.87
C LYS A 192 9.20 -2.48 12.24
N GLY A 193 9.97 -3.53 12.57
CA GLY A 193 11.34 -3.39 13.02
C GLY A 193 11.52 -2.68 14.35
N ASP A 194 12.78 -2.64 14.78
CA ASP A 194 13.24 -1.96 15.99
C ASP A 194 14.40 -1.01 15.67
N ALA A 195 14.50 0.06 16.47
CA ALA A 195 15.52 1.07 16.31
C ALA A 195 16.08 1.50 17.67
N ALA A 196 17.39 1.40 17.82
CA ALA A 196 18.07 1.88 19.02
C ALA A 196 19.48 2.39 18.69
N MET A 197 19.81 3.60 19.09
CA MET A 197 21.17 4.18 19.00
C MET A 197 21.81 4.01 17.60
N GLY A 198 21.07 4.29 16.55
CA GLY A 198 21.52 4.14 15.18
C GLY A 198 21.52 2.71 14.63
N LEU A 199 21.30 1.70 15.47
CA LEU A 199 21.04 0.35 15.03
C LEU A 199 19.57 0.24 14.53
N ARG A 200 19.36 -0.49 13.44
CA ARG A 200 18.07 -0.83 12.87
C ARG A 200 18.00 -2.33 12.67
N VAL A 201 16.87 -2.91 13.00
CA VAL A 201 16.60 -4.34 12.81
C VAL A 201 15.18 -4.47 12.27
N VAL A 202 15.02 -5.11 11.13
CA VAL A 202 13.72 -5.44 10.53
C VAL A 202 13.65 -6.93 10.32
N GLY A 203 12.62 -7.56 10.88
CA GLY A 203 12.40 -8.99 10.72
C GLY A 203 11.78 -9.31 9.37
N LEU A 204 12.38 -10.26 8.66
CA LEU A 204 11.80 -10.92 7.49
C LEU A 204 11.04 -12.16 7.94
N HIS A 205 9.77 -12.25 7.58
CA HIS A 205 8.92 -13.40 7.86
C HIS A 205 8.67 -14.19 6.59
N LEU A 206 8.98 -15.47 6.62
CA LEU A 206 8.68 -16.43 5.55
C LEU A 206 7.58 -17.36 6.03
N VAL A 207 6.42 -17.32 5.39
CA VAL A 207 5.27 -18.16 5.72
C VAL A 207 5.05 -19.17 4.59
N ASN A 208 5.06 -20.46 4.88
CA ASN A 208 4.59 -21.47 3.95
C ASN A 208 3.04 -21.47 3.97
N CYS A 209 2.42 -20.74 3.07
CA CYS A 209 0.97 -20.72 2.90
C CYS A 209 0.48 -21.73 1.84
N GLY A 210 1.39 -22.49 1.24
CA GLY A 210 1.11 -23.51 0.25
C GLY A 210 0.60 -24.81 0.84
N LYS A 211 0.50 -25.84 0.00
CA LYS A 211 -0.01 -27.17 0.38
C LYS A 211 1.09 -28.21 0.56
N ARG A 212 2.33 -27.89 0.24
CA ARG A 212 3.51 -28.78 0.31
C ARG A 212 4.53 -28.20 1.28
N GLU A 213 5.40 -29.06 1.79
CA GLU A 213 6.55 -28.61 2.56
C GLU A 213 7.44 -27.70 1.71
N TYR A 214 8.00 -26.68 2.35
CA TYR A 214 8.93 -25.76 1.74
C TYR A 214 10.25 -25.75 2.51
N GLU A 215 11.34 -25.99 1.80
CA GLU A 215 12.67 -26.03 2.39
C GLU A 215 13.46 -24.77 2.05
N VAL A 216 14.11 -24.20 3.04
CA VAL A 216 15.13 -23.17 2.91
C VAL A 216 16.38 -23.56 3.67
N GLU A 217 17.54 -23.11 3.20
CA GLU A 217 18.81 -23.31 3.88
C GLU A 217 19.66 -22.05 3.70
N GLY A 218 20.25 -21.58 4.79
CA GLY A 218 21.11 -20.41 4.76
C GLY A 218 20.34 -19.09 4.88
N TYR A 219 20.72 -18.13 4.06
CA TYR A 219 20.31 -16.74 4.14
C TYR A 219 19.31 -16.40 3.05
N PRO A 220 18.38 -15.44 3.30
CA PRO A 220 17.66 -14.78 2.22
C PRO A 220 18.65 -14.22 1.20
N VAL A 221 18.29 -14.27 -0.08
CA VAL A 221 19.02 -13.55 -1.13
C VAL A 221 18.42 -12.15 -1.22
N LEU A 222 19.25 -11.13 -1.04
CA LEU A 222 18.82 -9.75 -0.94
C LEU A 222 19.53 -8.88 -1.96
N GLU A 223 18.79 -7.96 -2.55
CA GLU A 223 19.26 -6.91 -3.44
C GLU A 223 18.58 -5.60 -3.04
N LEU A 224 19.37 -4.54 -2.82
CA LEU A 224 18.84 -3.21 -2.53
C LEU A 224 18.65 -2.43 -3.81
N LEU A 225 17.52 -1.77 -3.93
CA LEU A 225 17.12 -1.04 -5.14
C LEU A 225 16.87 0.43 -4.81
N ASP A 226 17.19 1.28 -5.80
CA ASP A 226 16.90 2.70 -5.77
C ASP A 226 15.43 3.04 -6.09
N GLU A 227 15.11 4.32 -6.21
CA GLU A 227 13.76 4.82 -6.54
C GLU A 227 13.28 4.34 -7.92
N THR A 228 14.19 4.04 -8.85
CA THR A 228 13.88 3.51 -10.19
C THR A 228 13.81 1.99 -10.23
N ARG A 229 14.03 1.36 -9.07
CA ARG A 229 14.11 -0.09 -8.87
C ARG A 229 15.33 -0.75 -9.53
N GLU A 230 16.37 0.04 -9.76
CA GLU A 230 17.66 -0.48 -10.20
C GLU A 230 18.55 -0.82 -8.99
N PRO A 231 19.41 -1.84 -9.11
CA PRO A 231 20.32 -2.22 -8.03
C PRO A 231 21.25 -1.07 -7.62
N ILE A 232 21.39 -0.86 -6.31
CA ILE A 232 22.29 0.15 -5.75
C ILE A 232 23.70 -0.43 -5.66
N ASP A 233 24.65 0.23 -6.33
CA ASP A 233 26.06 -0.13 -6.25
C ASP A 233 26.69 0.25 -4.93
N GLY A 234 27.77 -0.45 -4.53
CA GLY A 234 28.58 -0.13 -3.37
C GLY A 234 28.01 -0.58 -2.01
N VAL A 235 26.81 -1.16 -1.99
CA VAL A 235 26.25 -1.76 -0.78
C VAL A 235 26.81 -3.16 -0.55
N ARG A 236 27.27 -3.41 0.68
CA ARG A 236 27.74 -4.73 1.11
C ARG A 236 26.68 -5.46 1.90
N VAL A 237 26.02 -6.44 1.26
CA VAL A 237 25.14 -7.38 1.94
C VAL A 237 25.98 -8.46 2.61
N LEU A 238 25.98 -8.47 3.94
CA LEU A 238 26.78 -9.38 4.77
C LEU A 238 25.96 -10.60 5.18
N ARG A 239 26.59 -11.76 5.22
CA ARG A 239 26.00 -12.98 5.81
C ARG A 239 26.19 -12.95 7.32
N GLY A 240 25.10 -12.74 8.06
CA GLY A 240 25.10 -12.50 9.50
C GLY A 240 25.20 -11.01 9.84
N SER A 241 25.02 -10.70 11.11
CA SER A 241 25.03 -9.34 11.66
C SER A 241 26.31 -8.96 12.40
N ARG A 242 27.24 -9.87 12.61
CA ARG A 242 28.39 -9.73 13.53
C ARG A 242 29.32 -8.56 13.21
N GLU A 243 29.46 -8.17 11.94
CA GLU A 243 30.22 -6.96 11.56
C GLU A 243 29.50 -5.65 11.95
N ILE A 244 28.23 -5.71 12.31
CA ILE A 244 27.38 -4.57 12.66
C ILE A 244 27.09 -4.55 14.16
N THR A 245 26.69 -5.70 14.69
CA THR A 245 26.39 -5.92 16.11
C THR A 245 26.42 -7.40 16.45
N SER A 246 26.74 -7.72 17.70
CA SER A 246 26.68 -9.07 18.25
C SER A 246 25.39 -9.36 19.02
N ALA A 247 24.45 -8.41 19.05
CA ALA A 247 23.26 -8.47 19.90
C ALA A 247 22.04 -9.16 19.27
N ILE A 248 22.17 -9.70 18.04
CA ILE A 248 21.03 -10.32 17.33
C ILE A 248 20.93 -11.79 17.69
N GLU A 249 19.80 -12.15 18.27
CA GLU A 249 19.44 -13.56 18.48
C GLU A 249 19.19 -14.26 17.14
N GLY A 250 19.56 -15.54 17.05
CA GLY A 250 19.38 -16.31 15.80
C GLY A 250 20.46 -16.12 14.74
N ASP A 251 21.46 -15.23 14.95
CA ASP A 251 22.62 -15.07 14.06
C ASP A 251 23.69 -16.17 14.28
N GLY A 252 23.23 -17.41 14.25
CA GLY A 252 24.06 -18.59 14.36
C GLY A 252 24.48 -19.16 12.98
N PRO A 253 25.14 -20.32 12.96
CA PRO A 253 25.44 -21.02 11.71
C PRO A 253 24.12 -21.41 10.98
N PRO A 254 24.07 -21.24 9.65
CA PRO A 254 22.89 -21.56 8.88
C PRO A 254 22.55 -23.06 8.97
N ARG A 255 21.26 -23.36 9.03
CA ARG A 255 20.73 -24.72 9.09
C ARG A 255 19.64 -24.88 8.05
N ARG A 256 19.38 -26.11 7.67
CA ARG A 256 18.21 -26.47 6.85
C ARG A 256 16.94 -26.31 7.70
N VAL A 257 15.97 -25.59 7.16
CA VAL A 257 14.66 -25.34 7.75
C VAL A 257 13.60 -25.89 6.81
N THR A 258 12.80 -26.85 7.29
CA THR A 258 11.64 -27.38 6.57
C THR A 258 10.38 -26.80 7.21
N LEU A 259 9.57 -26.10 6.41
CA LEU A 259 8.31 -25.51 6.81
C LEU A 259 7.15 -26.34 6.25
N LYS A 260 6.34 -26.92 7.14
CA LYS A 260 5.05 -27.51 6.77
C LYS A 260 4.06 -26.40 6.40
N PRO A 261 2.94 -26.71 5.72
CA PRO A 261 1.86 -25.75 5.49
C PRO A 261 1.45 -25.01 6.76
N GLY A 262 1.46 -23.69 6.71
CA GLY A 262 1.16 -22.80 7.83
C GLY A 262 2.33 -22.51 8.78
N GLU A 263 3.49 -23.17 8.66
CA GLU A 263 4.65 -22.86 9.49
C GLU A 263 5.44 -21.66 8.95
N THR A 264 6.25 -21.06 9.83
CA THR A 264 6.96 -19.81 9.59
C THR A 264 8.45 -19.92 9.92
N ALA A 265 9.24 -19.12 9.20
CA ALA A 265 10.63 -18.84 9.56
C ALA A 265 10.87 -17.34 9.60
N ARG A 266 11.87 -16.92 10.35
CA ARG A 266 12.34 -15.55 10.47
C ARG A 266 13.81 -15.45 10.08
N ALA A 267 14.17 -14.33 9.47
CA ALA A 267 15.52 -13.81 9.34
C ALA A 267 15.47 -12.32 9.65
N ASP A 268 16.59 -11.70 10.00
CA ASP A 268 16.63 -10.29 10.30
C ASP A 268 17.55 -9.54 9.34
N LEU A 269 17.09 -8.36 8.91
CA LEU A 269 17.88 -7.32 8.26
C LEU A 269 18.43 -6.40 9.36
N VAL A 270 19.74 -6.19 9.37
CA VAL A 270 20.43 -5.46 10.43
C VAL A 270 21.36 -4.45 9.82
N TRP A 271 21.26 -3.17 10.23
CA TRP A 271 22.16 -2.12 9.74
C TRP A 271 22.32 -1.00 10.75
N ARG A 272 23.25 -0.08 10.46
CA ARG A 272 23.38 1.18 11.18
C ARG A 272 23.19 2.34 10.21
N ASN A 273 22.45 3.35 10.67
CA ASN A 273 22.24 4.58 9.92
C ASN A 273 23.18 5.73 10.36
N THR A 274 24.33 5.38 10.92
CA THR A 274 25.33 6.37 11.30
C THR A 274 25.94 7.05 10.09
N THR A 275 26.14 8.36 10.19
CA THR A 275 26.77 9.17 9.16
C THR A 275 28.12 9.67 9.67
N ASP A 276 29.17 9.26 8.98
CA ASP A 276 30.54 9.77 9.12
C ASP A 276 30.95 10.43 7.79
N LEU A 277 32.24 10.45 7.50
CA LEU A 277 32.74 10.90 6.18
C LEU A 277 32.27 9.95 5.08
N GLY A 278 31.70 10.50 4.02
CA GLY A 278 31.20 9.74 2.86
C GLY A 278 29.82 10.18 2.38
N THR A 279 29.34 9.52 1.35
CA THR A 279 27.99 9.74 0.82
C THR A 279 27.03 8.77 1.47
N PRO A 280 25.95 9.24 2.14
CA PRO A 280 24.93 8.38 2.68
C PRO A 280 24.21 7.59 1.58
N VAL A 281 23.84 6.36 1.89
CA VAL A 281 23.12 5.46 0.99
C VAL A 281 21.77 5.13 1.62
N THR A 282 20.70 5.36 0.86
CA THR A 282 19.34 4.97 1.23
C THR A 282 18.75 4.11 0.10
N ALA A 283 18.19 2.96 0.47
CA ALA A 283 17.48 2.09 -0.45
C ALA A 283 15.99 2.13 -0.11
N PRO A 284 15.13 2.67 -0.99
CA PRO A 284 13.68 2.66 -0.79
C PRO A 284 13.08 1.26 -0.93
N TYR A 285 13.76 0.35 -1.61
CA TYR A 285 13.27 -1.00 -1.83
C TYR A 285 14.34 -2.06 -1.52
N ALA A 286 13.85 -3.19 -0.98
CA ALA A 286 14.62 -4.42 -0.82
C ALA A 286 13.96 -5.55 -1.62
N ARG A 287 14.64 -6.08 -2.63
CA ARG A 287 14.19 -7.26 -3.37
C ARG A 287 14.72 -8.50 -2.67
N VAL A 288 13.82 -9.35 -2.19
CA VAL A 288 14.12 -10.52 -1.38
C VAL A 288 13.71 -11.79 -2.11
N ARG A 289 14.56 -12.80 -2.09
CA ARG A 289 14.22 -14.16 -2.45
C ARG A 289 14.42 -15.06 -1.24
N ALA A 290 13.46 -15.91 -0.94
CA ALA A 290 13.57 -16.83 0.20
C ALA A 290 14.79 -17.76 0.09
N LYS A 291 15.18 -18.11 -1.11
CA LYS A 291 16.40 -18.85 -1.48
C LYS A 291 16.79 -18.58 -2.93
N SER A 292 17.98 -18.99 -3.33
CA SER A 292 18.41 -18.90 -4.73
C SER A 292 17.39 -19.59 -5.66
N GLY A 293 17.01 -18.90 -6.75
CA GLY A 293 16.03 -19.37 -7.73
C GLY A 293 14.56 -19.24 -7.31
N ALA A 294 14.26 -18.81 -6.08
CA ALA A 294 12.89 -18.50 -5.68
C ALA A 294 12.38 -17.22 -6.37
N ALA A 295 11.06 -17.10 -6.50
CA ALA A 295 10.44 -15.86 -6.98
C ALA A 295 10.82 -14.70 -6.06
N PRO A 296 11.16 -13.51 -6.60
CA PRO A 296 11.45 -12.34 -5.81
C PRO A 296 10.18 -11.74 -5.21
N VAL A 297 10.36 -11.08 -4.07
CA VAL A 297 9.38 -10.17 -3.47
C VAL A 297 10.09 -8.86 -3.23
N THR A 298 9.55 -7.78 -3.74
CA THR A 298 10.07 -6.42 -3.52
C THR A 298 9.32 -5.78 -2.36
N LEU A 299 10.06 -5.40 -1.34
CA LEU A 299 9.56 -4.81 -0.11
C LEU A 299 9.85 -3.30 -0.14
N PRO A 300 8.86 -2.43 0.09
CA PRO A 300 9.05 -0.99 0.18
C PRO A 300 9.60 -0.62 1.57
N GLU A 301 10.83 -1.02 1.84
CA GLU A 301 11.51 -0.77 3.10
C GLU A 301 12.54 0.33 2.93
N HIS A 302 12.37 1.45 3.65
CA HIS A 302 13.36 2.53 3.68
C HIS A 302 14.59 2.13 4.49
N ILE A 303 15.57 1.52 3.82
CA ILE A 303 16.84 1.09 4.42
C ILE A 303 17.84 2.23 4.31
N ASP A 304 17.95 3.05 5.37
CA ASP A 304 18.94 4.11 5.49
C ASP A 304 20.24 3.55 6.08
N LEU A 305 21.21 3.27 5.22
CA LEU A 305 22.51 2.72 5.63
C LEU A 305 23.49 3.79 6.14
N GLY A 306 23.10 5.06 6.15
CA GLY A 306 24.01 6.15 6.42
C GLY A 306 25.24 6.08 5.50
N THR A 307 26.43 6.33 6.03
CA THR A 307 27.70 6.19 5.29
C THR A 307 28.35 4.81 5.46
N THR A 308 27.71 3.89 6.20
CA THR A 308 28.29 2.55 6.46
C THR A 308 28.26 1.65 5.23
N GLY A 309 27.23 1.79 4.38
CA GLY A 309 27.01 0.97 3.20
C GLY A 309 26.92 -0.54 3.51
N LYS A 310 26.62 -0.93 4.75
CA LYS A 310 26.58 -2.33 5.19
C LYS A 310 25.19 -2.73 5.65
N LEU A 311 24.71 -3.85 5.14
CA LEU A 311 23.48 -4.52 5.58
C LEU A 311 23.79 -5.97 5.95
N GLY A 312 23.54 -6.36 7.18
CA GLY A 312 23.63 -7.73 7.66
C GLY A 312 22.31 -8.46 7.42
N VAL A 313 22.39 -9.73 7.04
CA VAL A 313 21.22 -10.61 6.90
C VAL A 313 21.48 -11.86 7.70
N THR A 314 20.58 -12.19 8.67
CA THR A 314 20.71 -13.44 9.43
C THR A 314 20.18 -14.65 8.65
N PRO A 315 20.59 -15.89 8.98
CA PRO A 315 20.02 -17.06 8.35
C PRO A 315 18.56 -17.25 8.74
N TRP A 316 17.82 -17.99 7.94
CA TRP A 316 16.47 -18.41 8.29
C TRP A 316 16.46 -19.31 9.52
N VAL A 317 15.62 -18.97 10.49
CA VAL A 317 15.36 -19.74 11.70
C VAL A 317 13.86 -20.01 11.78
N LYS A 318 13.48 -21.27 12.00
CA LYS A 318 12.08 -21.62 12.23
C LYS A 318 11.57 -20.95 13.49
N THR A 319 10.40 -20.31 13.41
CA THR A 319 9.74 -19.71 14.57
C THR A 319 8.70 -20.67 15.11
N ASP A 320 8.74 -20.87 16.42
CA ASP A 320 7.65 -21.53 17.13
C ASP A 320 6.44 -20.59 17.13
N ARG A 321 5.24 -21.14 16.92
CA ARG A 321 3.97 -20.40 16.96
C ARG A 321 3.63 -19.99 18.37
#